data_406a2a23ed6e845f936d5b26c1eb2260
#
_entry.id   406a2a23ed6e845f936d5b26c1eb2260
#
_cell.length_a   1.000
_cell.length_b   1.000
_cell.length_c   1.000
_cell.angle_alpha   90.00
_cell.angle_beta   90.00
_cell.angle_gamma   90.00
#
_symmetry.space_group_name_H-M   'P 1'
#
loop_
_entity.id
_entity.type
_entity.pdbx_description
1 polymer ?
#
loop_
_entity_poly.entity_id
_entity_poly.type
_entity_poly.pdbx_seq_one_letter_code
_entity_poly.pdbx_strand_id
1 'polypeptide(L)'
;MIVTRFAPSPTGHLHLGNMRSCFLNWAYSKKNNGKFILRYDDTDQERSKDEYVKSIASDLEWLKINYDEIFYQSKRIDRYNELFDQLISLKLVYPCFETTEDLDIKKKLLLKAGKPPIYDRSSLNLSKDDIENKISNGNQPYWRFKLSQSKIKWNDLVKGETEVDLASQSDPVLRRADGSYLYHFPSVVDDIDMNISHIIRGEDHLTNSAIHLELFKSLNSNLPSLGHNPLMLNEDGTKLSKRNLDSISLNQFKKKGYTVNSILSYFCLLLHISEPTRQ
;
A
#
# COMPACT_ATOMS: atom_id res chain seq x y z
N MET A 1 -4.89 -21.28 7.33
CA MET A 1 -6.20 -20.70 6.87
C MET A 1 -5.92 -19.53 5.95
N ILE A 2 -6.66 -19.39 4.85
CA ILE A 2 -6.55 -18.24 3.95
C ILE A 2 -7.16 -17.01 4.63
N VAL A 3 -6.41 -15.91 4.70
CA VAL A 3 -6.90 -14.61 5.18
C VAL A 3 -6.49 -13.56 4.14
N THR A 4 -7.48 -12.88 3.60
CA THR A 4 -7.30 -11.76 2.66
C THR A 4 -7.89 -10.48 3.23
N ARG A 5 -7.56 -9.34 2.64
CA ARG A 5 -8.11 -8.06 3.07
C ARG A 5 -8.42 -7.14 1.90
N PHE A 6 -9.40 -6.27 2.11
CA PHE A 6 -9.58 -5.05 1.36
C PHE A 6 -9.23 -3.87 2.27
N ALA A 7 -8.30 -3.04 1.84
CA ALA A 7 -7.70 -1.99 2.65
C ALA A 7 -7.81 -0.60 1.96
N PRO A 8 -9.06 -0.06 1.82
CA PRO A 8 -9.25 1.23 1.18
C PRO A 8 -8.89 2.38 2.12
N SER A 9 -8.23 3.41 1.58
CA SER A 9 -8.16 4.71 2.26
C SER A 9 -9.47 5.46 2.02
N PRO A 10 -10.18 5.92 3.07
CA PRO A 10 -11.46 6.62 2.94
C PRO A 10 -11.27 8.09 2.56
N THR A 11 -10.59 8.34 1.43
CA THR A 11 -10.27 9.66 0.88
C THR A 11 -11.08 10.01 -0.37
N GLY A 12 -12.05 9.16 -0.74
CA GLY A 12 -12.92 9.29 -1.89
C GLY A 12 -13.85 8.08 -2.06
N HIS A 13 -14.74 8.17 -3.05
CA HIS A 13 -15.62 7.06 -3.41
C HIS A 13 -14.85 5.90 -4.06
N LEU A 14 -15.38 4.68 -3.92
CA LEU A 14 -14.82 3.51 -4.60
C LEU A 14 -15.01 3.63 -6.12
N HIS A 15 -13.94 3.36 -6.83
CA HIS A 15 -13.95 3.25 -8.28
C HIS A 15 -13.74 1.79 -8.73
N LEU A 16 -13.95 1.53 -10.00
CA LEU A 16 -13.92 0.18 -10.57
C LEU A 16 -12.64 -0.59 -10.24
N GLY A 17 -11.47 0.08 -10.22
CA GLY A 17 -10.19 -0.56 -9.86
C GLY A 17 -10.14 -1.03 -8.40
N ASN A 18 -10.64 -0.22 -7.45
CA ASN A 18 -10.73 -0.62 -6.04
C ASN A 18 -11.71 -1.79 -5.89
N MET A 19 -12.85 -1.72 -6.58
CA MET A 19 -13.88 -2.74 -6.53
C MET A 19 -13.39 -4.08 -7.06
N ARG A 20 -12.62 -4.09 -8.16
CA ARG A 20 -11.98 -5.29 -8.69
C ARG A 20 -11.07 -5.92 -7.65
N SER A 21 -10.20 -5.13 -7.01
CA SER A 21 -9.30 -5.61 -5.96
C SER A 21 -10.08 -6.15 -4.75
N CYS A 22 -11.14 -5.46 -4.34
CA CYS A 22 -12.04 -5.90 -3.28
C CYS A 22 -12.67 -7.26 -3.62
N PHE A 23 -13.30 -7.36 -4.79
CA PHE A 23 -13.96 -8.57 -5.27
C PHE A 23 -13.01 -9.77 -5.33
N LEU A 24 -11.79 -9.57 -5.85
CA LEU A 24 -10.80 -10.64 -5.96
C LEU A 24 -10.37 -11.19 -4.61
N ASN A 25 -10.11 -10.33 -3.64
CA ASN A 25 -9.76 -10.74 -2.28
C ASN A 25 -10.91 -11.49 -1.61
N TRP A 26 -12.14 -10.97 -1.74
CA TRP A 26 -13.35 -11.60 -1.21
C TRP A 26 -13.61 -12.97 -1.86
N ALA A 27 -13.61 -13.03 -3.19
CA ALA A 27 -13.87 -14.28 -3.93
C ALA A 27 -12.81 -15.33 -3.64
N TYR A 28 -11.53 -14.92 -3.54
CA TYR A 28 -10.42 -15.83 -3.21
C TYR A 28 -10.58 -16.42 -1.80
N SER A 29 -10.93 -15.59 -0.81
CA SER A 29 -11.17 -16.06 0.55
C SER A 29 -12.36 -17.01 0.60
N LYS A 30 -13.49 -16.66 -0.02
CA LYS A 30 -14.70 -17.51 -0.04
C LYS A 30 -14.48 -18.86 -0.73
N LYS A 31 -13.78 -18.86 -1.89
CA LYS A 31 -13.42 -20.10 -2.60
C LYS A 31 -12.60 -21.06 -1.73
N ASN A 32 -11.78 -20.52 -0.82
CA ASN A 32 -10.88 -21.30 0.01
C ASN A 32 -11.36 -21.47 1.46
N ASN A 33 -12.63 -21.20 1.76
CA ASN A 33 -13.19 -21.22 3.12
C ASN A 33 -12.35 -20.42 4.12
N GLY A 34 -11.81 -19.28 3.66
CA GLY A 34 -10.98 -18.38 4.42
C GLY A 34 -11.73 -17.17 4.99
N LYS A 35 -10.99 -16.25 5.59
CA LYS A 35 -11.50 -14.98 6.11
C LYS A 35 -11.24 -13.83 5.13
N PHE A 36 -12.17 -12.88 5.08
CA PHE A 36 -12.04 -11.63 4.36
C PHE A 36 -12.19 -10.45 5.32
N ILE A 37 -11.16 -9.62 5.44
CA ILE A 37 -11.06 -8.51 6.37
C ILE A 37 -11.26 -7.19 5.63
N LEU A 38 -12.06 -6.29 6.20
CA LEU A 38 -12.13 -4.89 5.80
C LEU A 38 -11.24 -4.05 6.73
N ARG A 39 -10.26 -3.33 6.18
CA ARG A 39 -9.42 -2.41 6.94
C ARG A 39 -9.47 -1.03 6.31
N TYR A 40 -9.86 -0.03 7.07
CA TYR A 40 -9.77 1.36 6.63
C TYR A 40 -8.35 1.89 6.90
N ASP A 41 -7.61 2.20 5.82
CA ASP A 41 -6.30 2.82 5.88
C ASP A 41 -6.48 4.34 6.02
N ASP A 42 -6.85 4.79 7.23
CA ASP A 42 -7.30 6.12 7.59
C ASP A 42 -6.27 6.91 8.43
N THR A 43 -4.98 6.62 8.26
CA THR A 43 -3.89 7.33 8.94
C THR A 43 -3.75 8.79 8.50
N ASP A 44 -4.17 9.13 7.28
CA ASP A 44 -4.24 10.50 6.77
C ASP A 44 -5.57 11.14 7.20
N GLN A 45 -5.58 11.73 8.40
CA GLN A 45 -6.78 12.30 9.00
C GLN A 45 -7.33 13.53 8.24
N GLU A 46 -6.50 14.27 7.53
CA GLU A 46 -6.95 15.45 6.76
C GLU A 46 -7.80 15.03 5.56
N ARG A 47 -7.45 13.94 4.89
CA ARG A 47 -8.15 13.44 3.70
C ARG A 47 -9.18 12.38 3.99
N SER A 48 -9.08 11.69 5.12
CA SER A 48 -10.03 10.64 5.53
C SER A 48 -11.29 11.27 6.09
N LYS A 49 -12.45 10.88 5.55
CA LYS A 49 -13.75 11.43 5.95
C LYS A 49 -14.76 10.34 6.22
N ASP A 50 -15.58 10.54 7.26
CA ASP A 50 -16.67 9.63 7.63
C ASP A 50 -17.67 9.37 6.50
N GLU A 51 -17.90 10.35 5.64
CA GLU A 51 -18.77 10.21 4.47
C GLU A 51 -18.27 9.11 3.52
N TYR A 52 -16.93 9.01 3.34
CA TYR A 52 -16.33 7.97 2.49
C TYR A 52 -16.33 6.60 3.17
N VAL A 53 -16.14 6.54 4.50
CA VAL A 53 -16.31 5.30 5.27
C VAL A 53 -17.72 4.75 5.09
N LYS A 54 -18.75 5.60 5.26
CA LYS A 54 -20.16 5.22 5.03
C LYS A 54 -20.44 4.83 3.59
N SER A 55 -19.87 5.57 2.62
CA SER A 55 -20.01 5.26 1.20
C SER A 55 -19.43 3.89 0.86
N ILE A 56 -18.22 3.58 1.34
CA ILE A 56 -17.56 2.28 1.14
C ILE A 56 -18.39 1.16 1.76
N ALA A 57 -18.88 1.32 2.99
CA ALA A 57 -19.72 0.34 3.65
C ALA A 57 -21.02 0.06 2.86
N SER A 58 -21.71 1.11 2.41
CA SER A 58 -22.91 1.00 1.56
C SER A 58 -22.64 0.36 0.21
N ASP A 59 -21.46 0.59 -0.35
CA ASP A 59 -21.04 -0.02 -1.62
C ASP A 59 -20.82 -1.53 -1.48
N LEU A 60 -20.16 -1.96 -0.38
CA LEU A 60 -19.95 -3.39 -0.08
C LEU A 60 -21.27 -4.08 0.21
N GLU A 61 -22.17 -3.47 0.98
CA GLU A 61 -23.51 -3.98 1.25
C GLU A 61 -24.31 -4.18 -0.03
N TRP A 62 -24.32 -3.17 -0.92
CA TRP A 62 -25.02 -3.27 -2.20
C TRP A 62 -24.47 -4.39 -3.08
N LEU A 63 -23.13 -4.59 -3.09
CA LEU A 63 -22.49 -5.70 -3.82
C LEU A 63 -22.66 -7.06 -3.15
N LYS A 64 -23.26 -7.11 -1.95
CA LYS A 64 -23.37 -8.32 -1.12
C LYS A 64 -21.99 -8.92 -0.77
N ILE A 65 -20.99 -8.08 -0.64
CA ILE A 65 -19.64 -8.47 -0.21
C ILE A 65 -19.57 -8.34 1.31
N ASN A 66 -19.72 -9.46 2.00
CA ASN A 66 -19.63 -9.53 3.46
C ASN A 66 -18.18 -9.74 3.89
N TYR A 67 -17.77 -9.06 4.94
CA TYR A 67 -16.47 -9.20 5.60
C TYR A 67 -16.65 -9.84 6.99
N ASP A 68 -15.61 -10.52 7.46
CA ASP A 68 -15.65 -11.24 8.73
C ASP A 68 -15.22 -10.33 9.89
N GLU A 69 -14.33 -9.37 9.64
CA GLU A 69 -13.79 -8.42 10.63
C GLU A 69 -13.59 -7.04 10.00
N ILE A 70 -13.59 -5.99 10.84
CA ILE A 70 -13.34 -4.61 10.42
C ILE A 70 -12.30 -3.95 11.33
N PHE A 71 -11.37 -3.20 10.72
CA PHE A 71 -10.31 -2.48 11.43
C PHE A 71 -10.14 -1.05 10.89
N TYR A 72 -9.59 -0.19 11.76
CA TYR A 72 -9.24 1.20 11.43
C TYR A 72 -7.79 1.45 11.85
N GLN A 73 -6.96 1.93 10.95
CA GLN A 73 -5.54 2.20 11.24
C GLN A 73 -5.38 3.31 12.27
N SER A 74 -6.25 4.33 12.25
CA SER A 74 -6.25 5.43 13.20
C SER A 74 -6.39 4.99 14.67
N LYS A 75 -6.94 3.80 14.92
CA LYS A 75 -7.11 3.24 16.27
C LYS A 75 -5.94 2.38 16.73
N ARG A 76 -4.85 2.30 15.98
CA ARG A 76 -3.76 1.35 16.20
C ARG A 76 -2.39 2.02 16.39
N ILE A 77 -2.38 3.33 16.64
CA ILE A 77 -1.14 4.14 16.75
C ILE A 77 -0.18 3.58 17.82
N ASP A 78 -0.70 3.15 18.97
CA ASP A 78 0.13 2.58 20.04
C ASP A 78 0.87 1.32 19.58
N ARG A 79 0.20 0.46 18.80
CA ARG A 79 0.82 -0.73 18.22
C ARG A 79 1.91 -0.37 17.20
N TYR A 80 1.69 0.68 16.41
CA TYR A 80 2.72 1.16 15.50
C TYR A 80 3.92 1.73 16.26
N ASN A 81 3.70 2.48 17.34
CA ASN A 81 4.79 2.99 18.18
C ASN A 81 5.64 1.84 18.73
N GLU A 82 5.00 0.80 19.30
CA GLU A 82 5.69 -0.37 19.86
C GLU A 82 6.62 -1.03 18.83
N LEU A 83 6.11 -1.36 17.63
CA LEU A 83 6.92 -2.01 16.59
C LEU A 83 7.92 -1.07 15.93
N PHE A 84 7.64 0.24 15.92
CA PHE A 84 8.59 1.22 15.42
C PHE A 84 9.82 1.33 16.35
N ASP A 85 9.61 1.33 17.67
CA ASP A 85 10.70 1.32 18.66
C ASP A 85 11.55 0.04 18.54
N GLN A 86 10.94 -1.09 18.17
CA GLN A 86 11.68 -2.30 17.83
C GLN A 86 12.58 -2.07 16.60
N LEU A 87 12.09 -1.43 15.52
CA LEU A 87 12.91 -1.11 14.35
C LEU A 87 14.05 -0.14 14.68
N ILE A 88 13.83 0.82 15.59
CA ILE A 88 14.90 1.71 16.09
C ILE A 88 15.97 0.89 16.82
N SER A 89 15.58 0.02 17.74
CA SER A 89 16.50 -0.81 18.53
C SER A 89 17.36 -1.73 17.66
N LEU A 90 16.79 -2.23 16.56
CA LEU A 90 17.47 -3.05 15.56
C LEU A 90 18.29 -2.22 14.54
N LYS A 91 18.28 -0.89 14.64
CA LYS A 91 18.95 0.03 13.70
C LYS A 91 18.51 -0.16 12.24
N LEU A 92 17.26 -0.53 12.04
CA LEU A 92 16.64 -0.73 10.73
C LEU A 92 15.97 0.54 10.20
N VAL A 93 15.78 1.52 11.07
CA VAL A 93 15.35 2.89 10.72
C VAL A 93 16.37 3.90 11.20
N TYR A 94 16.43 5.04 10.54
CA TYR A 94 17.36 6.12 10.89
C TYR A 94 16.69 7.48 10.74
N PRO A 95 17.08 8.47 11.61
CA PRO A 95 16.52 9.80 11.59
C PRO A 95 17.09 10.63 10.44
N CYS A 96 16.22 11.43 9.82
CA CYS A 96 16.53 12.35 8.75
C CYS A 96 16.01 13.75 9.11
N PHE A 97 16.74 14.80 8.68
CA PHE A 97 16.45 16.18 9.04
C PHE A 97 16.40 17.11 7.83
N GLU A 98 16.58 16.59 6.61
CA GLU A 98 16.51 17.39 5.39
C GLU A 98 15.09 17.92 5.18
N THR A 99 15.01 19.18 4.78
CA THR A 99 13.74 19.80 4.39
C THR A 99 13.26 19.30 3.03
N THR A 100 12.01 19.58 2.69
CA THR A 100 11.47 19.28 1.35
C THR A 100 12.29 19.98 0.28
N GLU A 101 12.70 21.22 0.53
CA GLU A 101 13.52 22.03 -0.37
C GLU A 101 14.90 21.40 -0.61
N ASP A 102 15.57 20.92 0.46
CA ASP A 102 16.86 20.22 0.35
C ASP A 102 16.74 18.97 -0.53
N LEU A 103 15.69 18.16 -0.30
CA LEU A 103 15.43 16.95 -1.06
C LEU A 103 15.10 17.26 -2.53
N ASP A 104 14.35 18.33 -2.81
CA ASP A 104 14.04 18.76 -4.17
C ASP A 104 15.28 19.27 -4.91
N ILE A 105 16.17 19.98 -4.23
CA ILE A 105 17.46 20.42 -4.81
C ILE A 105 18.32 19.20 -5.17
N LYS A 106 18.49 18.25 -4.23
CA LYS A 106 19.23 17.01 -4.47
C LYS A 106 18.65 16.24 -5.66
N LYS A 107 17.32 16.09 -5.71
CA LYS A 107 16.60 15.42 -6.81
C LYS A 107 16.88 16.10 -8.16
N LYS A 108 16.78 17.44 -8.22
CA LYS A 108 17.06 18.21 -9.45
C LYS A 108 18.50 18.06 -9.91
N LEU A 109 19.47 18.05 -8.98
CA LEU A 109 20.89 17.84 -9.30
C LEU A 109 21.14 16.45 -9.89
N LEU A 110 20.57 15.39 -9.30
CA LEU A 110 20.69 14.04 -9.83
C LEU A 110 20.10 13.92 -11.24
N LEU A 111 18.90 14.48 -11.47
CA LEU A 111 18.26 14.46 -12.80
C LEU A 111 19.08 15.23 -13.83
N LYS A 112 19.66 16.40 -13.49
CA LYS A 112 20.57 17.14 -14.38
C LYS A 112 21.84 16.34 -14.72
N ALA A 113 22.31 15.50 -13.80
CA ALA A 113 23.46 14.62 -14.01
C ALA A 113 23.11 13.30 -14.74
N GLY A 114 21.86 13.14 -15.22
CA GLY A 114 21.36 11.92 -15.86
C GLY A 114 21.25 10.72 -14.92
N LYS A 115 21.23 10.94 -13.61
CA LYS A 115 21.13 9.91 -12.59
C LYS A 115 19.70 9.79 -12.06
N PRO A 116 19.28 8.58 -11.66
CA PRO A 116 17.97 8.39 -11.04
C PRO A 116 17.90 9.16 -9.71
N PRO A 117 16.74 9.77 -9.37
CA PRO A 117 16.58 10.61 -8.18
C PRO A 117 16.39 9.77 -6.91
N ILE A 118 17.39 8.92 -6.60
CA ILE A 118 17.41 8.05 -5.42
C ILE A 118 18.01 8.84 -4.25
N TYR A 119 17.44 8.73 -3.06
CA TYR A 119 17.97 9.33 -1.84
C TYR A 119 19.37 8.80 -1.52
N ASP A 120 20.30 9.69 -1.27
CA ASP A 120 21.75 9.42 -1.13
C ASP A 120 22.16 8.84 0.24
N ARG A 121 21.20 8.63 1.14
CA ARG A 121 21.41 8.13 2.51
C ARG A 121 22.35 9.02 3.35
N SER A 122 22.48 10.30 3.00
CA SER A 122 23.40 11.22 3.69
C SER A 122 23.18 11.28 5.21
N SER A 123 21.94 11.12 5.66
CA SER A 123 21.62 11.09 7.10
C SER A 123 22.17 9.87 7.86
N LEU A 124 22.60 8.79 7.20
CA LEU A 124 23.31 7.68 7.85
C LEU A 124 24.71 8.07 8.36
N ASN A 125 25.28 9.17 7.85
CA ASN A 125 26.60 9.66 8.24
C ASN A 125 26.54 10.60 9.46
N LEU A 126 25.36 10.95 9.97
CA LEU A 126 25.21 11.77 11.16
C LEU A 126 25.73 11.02 12.40
N SER A 127 26.57 11.68 13.19
CA SER A 127 26.96 11.18 14.49
C SER A 127 25.81 11.25 15.50
N LYS A 128 25.94 10.55 16.62
CA LYS A 128 24.95 10.65 17.70
C LYS A 128 24.85 12.08 18.23
N ASP A 129 26.00 12.73 18.39
CA ASP A 129 26.06 14.12 18.89
C ASP A 129 25.38 15.10 17.90
N ASP A 130 25.53 14.88 16.58
CA ASP A 130 24.83 15.69 15.57
C ASP A 130 23.30 15.51 15.67
N ILE A 131 22.84 14.27 15.86
CA ILE A 131 21.43 13.96 16.01
C ILE A 131 20.87 14.61 17.28
N GLU A 132 21.54 14.45 18.42
CA GLU A 132 21.13 15.02 19.69
C GLU A 132 21.12 16.55 19.64
N ASN A 133 22.14 17.18 19.05
CA ASN A 133 22.19 18.62 18.85
C ASN A 133 21.04 19.14 17.97
N LYS A 134 20.71 18.43 16.88
CA LYS A 134 19.57 18.81 16.03
C LYS A 134 18.25 18.76 16.80
N ILE A 135 18.02 17.68 17.55
CA ILE A 135 16.79 17.49 18.35
C ILE A 135 16.71 18.56 19.46
N SER A 136 17.84 18.85 20.17
CA SER A 136 17.90 19.87 21.21
C SER A 136 17.62 21.28 20.68
N ASN A 137 17.96 21.54 19.42
CA ASN A 137 17.64 22.78 18.70
C ASN A 137 16.21 22.82 18.15
N GLY A 138 15.35 21.86 18.52
CA GLY A 138 13.93 21.83 18.14
C GLY A 138 13.62 21.16 16.80
N ASN A 139 14.63 20.62 16.10
CA ASN A 139 14.41 19.90 14.84
C ASN A 139 13.92 18.49 15.12
N GLN A 140 12.66 18.19 14.79
CA GLN A 140 12.12 16.84 14.89
C GLN A 140 12.49 16.03 13.65
N PRO A 141 13.05 14.80 13.83
CA PRO A 141 13.42 13.96 12.69
C PRO A 141 12.17 13.30 12.06
N TYR A 142 12.19 13.14 10.75
CA TYR A 142 11.43 12.10 10.09
C TYR A 142 12.30 10.85 9.94
N TRP A 143 11.69 9.69 9.77
CA TRP A 143 12.41 8.42 9.85
C TRP A 143 12.28 7.61 8.57
N ARG A 144 13.40 7.14 8.05
CA ARG A 144 13.47 6.27 6.90
C ARG A 144 13.83 4.84 7.30
N PHE A 145 13.23 3.88 6.59
CA PHE A 145 13.59 2.48 6.69
C PHE A 145 14.79 2.19 5.79
N LYS A 146 15.83 1.58 6.34
CA LYS A 146 17.07 1.26 5.65
C LYS A 146 16.88 -0.01 4.82
N LEU A 147 16.65 0.13 3.53
CA LEU A 147 16.54 -0.99 2.59
C LEU A 147 17.88 -1.72 2.44
N SER A 148 17.83 -3.05 2.24
CA SER A 148 19.02 -3.90 2.06
C SER A 148 19.81 -3.62 0.79
N GLN A 149 19.23 -2.88 -0.18
CA GLN A 149 19.77 -2.65 -1.53
C GLN A 149 20.01 -3.96 -2.31
N SER A 150 19.23 -4.98 -2.01
CA SER A 150 19.27 -6.27 -2.68
C SER A 150 18.06 -6.47 -3.60
N LYS A 151 18.15 -7.47 -4.46
CA LYS A 151 17.02 -7.91 -5.28
C LYS A 151 16.09 -8.78 -4.45
N ILE A 152 14.83 -8.42 -4.42
CA ILE A 152 13.77 -9.18 -3.75
C ILE A 152 13.02 -9.99 -4.81
N LYS A 153 12.95 -11.30 -4.60
CA LYS A 153 12.26 -12.25 -5.49
C LYS A 153 11.10 -12.90 -4.77
N TRP A 154 10.02 -13.11 -5.50
CA TRP A 154 8.87 -13.92 -5.04
C TRP A 154 8.16 -14.55 -6.23
N ASN A 155 7.37 -15.58 -5.97
CA ASN A 155 6.45 -16.13 -6.96
C ASN A 155 5.09 -15.46 -6.79
N ASP A 156 4.73 -14.59 -7.74
CA ASP A 156 3.46 -13.87 -7.72
C ASP A 156 2.32 -14.75 -8.24
N LEU A 157 1.18 -14.72 -7.58
CA LEU A 157 0.02 -15.56 -7.92
C LEU A 157 -0.55 -15.28 -9.32
N VAL A 158 -0.26 -14.09 -9.86
CA VAL A 158 -0.79 -13.64 -11.16
C VAL A 158 0.32 -13.52 -12.19
N LYS A 159 1.47 -12.96 -11.80
CA LYS A 159 2.59 -12.65 -12.71
C LYS A 159 3.66 -13.75 -12.78
N GLY A 160 3.63 -14.72 -11.88
CA GLY A 160 4.68 -15.74 -11.76
C GLY A 160 5.97 -15.18 -11.13
N GLU A 161 7.12 -15.63 -11.57
CA GLU A 161 8.41 -15.16 -11.03
C GLU A 161 8.57 -13.66 -11.21
N THR A 162 8.74 -12.98 -10.10
CA THR A 162 8.83 -11.51 -10.02
C THR A 162 10.06 -11.10 -9.22
N GLU A 163 10.78 -10.12 -9.71
CA GLU A 163 11.96 -9.56 -9.07
C GLU A 163 11.88 -8.04 -9.05
N VAL A 164 12.24 -7.42 -7.93
CA VAL A 164 12.40 -5.97 -7.78
C VAL A 164 13.76 -5.70 -7.16
N ASP A 165 14.54 -4.79 -7.76
CA ASP A 165 15.83 -4.35 -7.25
C ASP A 165 15.62 -3.15 -6.31
N LEU A 166 15.83 -3.36 -5.01
CA LEU A 166 15.72 -2.31 -4.00
C LEU A 166 16.89 -1.31 -4.02
N ALA A 167 18.00 -1.61 -4.70
CA ALA A 167 19.06 -0.64 -4.93
C ALA A 167 18.61 0.52 -5.83
N SER A 168 17.59 0.30 -6.65
CA SER A 168 16.97 1.33 -7.49
C SER A 168 15.92 2.19 -6.76
N GLN A 169 15.69 1.92 -5.47
CA GLN A 169 14.67 2.60 -4.67
C GLN A 169 15.28 3.48 -3.59
N SER A 170 14.63 4.60 -3.32
CA SER A 170 14.93 5.40 -2.12
C SER A 170 14.42 4.69 -0.88
N ASP A 171 15.18 4.80 0.22
CA ASP A 171 14.70 4.37 1.53
C ASP A 171 13.36 5.06 1.86
N PRO A 172 12.27 4.32 2.09
CA PRO A 172 10.97 4.92 2.31
C PRO A 172 10.89 5.62 3.67
N VAL A 173 10.19 6.75 3.70
CA VAL A 173 9.84 7.38 4.98
C VAL A 173 8.72 6.56 5.62
N LEU A 174 8.93 6.10 6.85
CA LEU A 174 7.93 5.36 7.61
C LEU A 174 7.18 6.26 8.60
N ARG A 175 7.87 7.26 9.19
CA ARG A 175 7.31 8.18 10.18
C ARG A 175 7.74 9.61 9.86
N ARG A 176 6.78 10.54 9.86
CA ARG A 176 7.04 11.97 9.68
C ARG A 176 7.55 12.62 10.95
N ALA A 177 8.04 13.86 10.84
CA ALA A 177 8.50 14.67 11.99
C ALA A 177 7.37 14.99 12.98
N ASP A 178 6.12 15.06 12.53
CA ASP A 178 4.94 15.23 13.38
C ASP A 178 4.53 13.95 14.13
N GLY A 179 5.23 12.84 13.91
CA GLY A 179 4.95 11.54 14.50
C GLY A 179 3.97 10.67 13.71
N SER A 180 3.34 11.18 12.65
CA SER A 180 2.40 10.42 11.83
C SER A 180 3.12 9.35 11.00
N TYR A 181 2.48 8.19 10.84
CA TYR A 181 3.00 7.09 10.05
C TYR A 181 2.56 7.15 8.59
N LEU A 182 3.45 6.74 7.68
CA LEU A 182 3.19 6.65 6.26
C LEU A 182 2.86 5.21 5.85
N TYR A 183 2.15 5.07 4.76
CA TYR A 183 1.51 3.88 4.19
C TYR A 183 2.25 2.54 4.42
N HIS A 184 3.56 2.48 4.17
CA HIS A 184 4.28 1.20 4.20
C HIS A 184 4.23 0.52 5.57
N PHE A 185 4.46 1.29 6.63
CA PHE A 185 4.62 0.72 7.96
C PHE A 185 3.29 0.25 8.58
N PRO A 186 2.24 1.07 8.69
CA PRO A 186 0.94 0.62 9.17
C PRO A 186 0.38 -0.55 8.38
N SER A 187 0.53 -0.53 7.04
CA SER A 187 0.04 -1.63 6.19
C SER A 187 0.69 -2.97 6.53
N VAL A 188 2.02 -2.99 6.77
CA VAL A 188 2.72 -4.23 7.11
C VAL A 188 2.42 -4.67 8.53
N VAL A 189 2.43 -3.76 9.51
CA VAL A 189 2.10 -4.07 10.90
C VAL A 189 0.71 -4.70 11.01
N ASP A 190 -0.27 -4.12 10.33
CA ASP A 190 -1.64 -4.63 10.35
C ASP A 190 -1.76 -5.97 9.63
N ASP A 191 -1.11 -6.11 8.48
CA ASP A 191 -1.13 -7.37 7.74
C ASP A 191 -0.50 -8.50 8.58
N ILE A 192 0.50 -8.21 9.43
CA ILE A 192 1.09 -9.15 10.41
C ILE A 192 0.09 -9.49 11.50
N ASP A 193 -0.44 -8.49 12.21
CA ASP A 193 -1.31 -8.70 13.36
C ASP A 193 -2.64 -9.37 12.98
N MET A 194 -3.14 -9.09 11.78
CA MET A 194 -4.36 -9.71 11.22
C MET A 194 -4.09 -11.07 10.56
N ASN A 195 -2.84 -11.56 10.61
CA ASN A 195 -2.42 -12.82 9.98
C ASN A 195 -2.81 -12.91 8.51
N ILE A 196 -2.64 -11.82 7.76
CA ILE A 196 -2.95 -11.80 6.32
C ILE A 196 -2.02 -12.77 5.60
N SER A 197 -2.60 -13.79 5.00
CA SER A 197 -1.86 -14.82 4.28
C SER A 197 -1.69 -14.51 2.79
N HIS A 198 -2.60 -13.71 2.22
CA HIS A 198 -2.61 -13.37 0.79
C HIS A 198 -2.94 -11.90 0.59
N ILE A 199 -2.11 -11.23 -0.20
CA ILE A 199 -2.25 -9.81 -0.56
C ILE A 199 -2.47 -9.71 -2.07
N ILE A 200 -3.72 -9.47 -2.48
CA ILE A 200 -4.07 -9.29 -3.89
C ILE A 200 -4.37 -7.81 -4.12
N ARG A 201 -3.63 -7.17 -5.04
CA ARG A 201 -3.74 -5.72 -5.31
C ARG A 201 -3.32 -5.35 -6.73
N GLY A 202 -3.37 -4.09 -7.11
CA GLY A 202 -2.93 -3.62 -8.43
C GLY A 202 -1.41 -3.72 -8.62
N GLU A 203 -0.97 -3.94 -9.86
CA GLU A 203 0.47 -4.06 -10.20
C GLU A 203 1.26 -2.76 -10.01
N ASP A 204 0.60 -1.61 -9.88
CA ASP A 204 1.23 -0.36 -9.48
C ASP A 204 1.83 -0.39 -8.06
N HIS A 205 1.53 -1.44 -7.30
CA HIS A 205 2.13 -1.71 -6.00
C HIS A 205 3.30 -2.71 -6.03
N LEU A 206 3.81 -3.14 -7.19
CA LEU A 206 4.91 -4.12 -7.27
C LEU A 206 6.14 -3.70 -6.46
N THR A 207 6.62 -2.47 -6.65
CA THR A 207 7.74 -1.92 -5.88
C THR A 207 7.43 -1.86 -4.39
N ASN A 208 6.20 -1.43 -4.03
CA ASN A 208 5.77 -1.41 -2.63
C ASN A 208 5.77 -2.81 -2.01
N SER A 209 5.47 -3.84 -2.81
CA SER A 209 5.48 -5.23 -2.33
C SER A 209 6.88 -5.69 -1.94
N ALA A 210 7.90 -5.34 -2.70
CA ALA A 210 9.29 -5.66 -2.34
C ALA A 210 9.70 -4.99 -1.02
N ILE A 211 9.34 -3.71 -0.83
CA ILE A 211 9.56 -2.97 0.42
C ILE A 211 8.81 -3.63 1.59
N HIS A 212 7.54 -4.03 1.36
CA HIS A 212 6.74 -4.70 2.39
C HIS A 212 7.33 -6.06 2.77
N LEU A 213 7.78 -6.88 1.82
CA LEU A 213 8.44 -8.15 2.11
C LEU A 213 9.69 -7.97 2.97
N GLU A 214 10.45 -6.89 2.75
CA GLU A 214 11.61 -6.58 3.58
C GLU A 214 11.20 -6.14 4.99
N LEU A 215 10.15 -5.33 5.12
CA LEU A 215 9.57 -4.97 6.43
C LEU A 215 9.03 -6.19 7.18
N PHE A 216 8.31 -7.11 6.51
CA PHE A 216 7.86 -8.38 7.12
C PHE A 216 9.05 -9.17 7.70
N LYS A 217 10.14 -9.30 6.94
CA LYS A 217 11.37 -9.98 7.38
C LYS A 217 12.00 -9.26 8.58
N SER A 218 12.05 -7.93 8.53
CA SER A 218 12.63 -7.09 9.59
C SER A 218 11.87 -7.19 10.91
N LEU A 219 10.56 -7.45 10.84
CA LEU A 219 9.70 -7.70 11.99
C LEU A 219 9.59 -9.20 12.34
N ASN A 220 10.46 -10.05 11.75
CA ASN A 220 10.53 -11.50 11.97
C ASN A 220 9.18 -12.20 11.79
N SER A 221 8.43 -11.82 10.77
CA SER A 221 7.09 -12.34 10.50
C SER A 221 7.04 -13.19 9.23
N ASN A 222 6.03 -14.06 9.14
CA ASN A 222 5.77 -14.87 7.96
C ASN A 222 5.42 -14.00 6.76
N LEU A 223 5.96 -14.34 5.59
CA LEU A 223 5.68 -13.62 4.36
C LEU A 223 4.32 -14.04 3.79
N PRO A 224 3.48 -13.09 3.38
CA PRO A 224 2.24 -13.40 2.67
C PRO A 224 2.52 -13.81 1.22
N SER A 225 1.62 -14.57 0.62
CA SER A 225 1.56 -14.74 -0.82
C SER A 225 1.07 -13.46 -1.49
N LEU A 226 1.68 -13.07 -2.60
CA LEU A 226 1.37 -11.83 -3.30
C LEU A 226 0.71 -12.11 -4.66
N GLY A 227 -0.25 -11.30 -5.04
CA GLY A 227 -0.88 -11.34 -6.36
C GLY A 227 -1.10 -9.93 -6.90
N HIS A 228 -0.53 -9.64 -8.06
CA HIS A 228 -0.58 -8.32 -8.68
C HIS A 228 -1.42 -8.34 -9.96
N ASN A 229 -2.63 -7.77 -9.86
CA ASN A 229 -3.53 -7.67 -10.99
C ASN A 229 -3.08 -6.59 -11.98
N PRO A 230 -3.18 -6.83 -13.29
CA PRO A 230 -2.90 -5.82 -14.31
C PRO A 230 -3.73 -4.54 -14.08
N LEU A 231 -3.19 -3.41 -14.48
CA LEU A 231 -3.92 -2.15 -14.44
C LEU A 231 -5.12 -2.18 -15.39
N MET A 232 -6.16 -1.48 -15.02
CA MET A 232 -7.26 -1.19 -15.95
C MET A 232 -6.85 -0.04 -16.85
N LEU A 233 -6.96 -0.23 -18.14
CA LEU A 233 -6.57 0.72 -19.17
C LEU A 233 -7.81 1.28 -19.87
N ASN A 234 -7.69 2.48 -20.43
CA ASN A 234 -8.64 3.01 -21.41
C ASN A 234 -8.48 2.26 -22.75
N GLU A 235 -9.40 2.50 -23.69
CA GLU A 235 -9.34 1.94 -25.04
C GLU A 235 -8.08 2.33 -25.80
N ASP A 236 -7.50 3.50 -25.50
CA ASP A 236 -6.24 4.01 -26.08
C ASP A 236 -4.98 3.41 -25.41
N GLY A 237 -5.14 2.47 -24.48
CA GLY A 237 -4.04 1.84 -23.75
C GLY A 237 -3.46 2.69 -22.60
N THR A 238 -3.97 3.88 -22.36
CA THR A 238 -3.54 4.73 -21.25
C THR A 238 -4.15 4.24 -19.92
N LYS A 239 -3.43 4.46 -18.81
CA LYS A 239 -3.95 4.15 -17.47
C LYS A 239 -5.23 4.95 -17.21
N LEU A 240 -6.27 4.29 -16.72
CA LEU A 240 -7.48 4.96 -16.23
C LEU A 240 -7.08 6.06 -15.22
N SER A 241 -7.29 7.33 -15.61
CA SER A 241 -6.93 8.47 -14.78
C SER A 241 -7.97 8.76 -13.70
N LYS A 242 -7.56 9.40 -12.60
CA LYS A 242 -8.48 9.81 -11.52
C LYS A 242 -9.62 10.71 -12.04
N ARG A 243 -9.38 11.52 -13.08
CA ARG A 243 -10.41 12.40 -13.70
C ARG A 243 -11.50 11.59 -14.39
N ASN A 244 -11.19 10.41 -14.92
CA ASN A 244 -12.16 9.50 -15.52
C ASN A 244 -12.79 8.55 -14.48
N LEU A 245 -12.19 8.42 -13.27
CA LEU A 245 -12.65 7.51 -12.23
C LEU A 245 -13.97 7.97 -11.58
N ASP A 246 -14.25 9.29 -11.54
CA ASP A 246 -15.54 9.77 -11.05
C ASP A 246 -16.70 9.34 -11.97
N SER A 247 -16.45 9.20 -13.28
CA SER A 247 -17.41 8.66 -14.25
C SER A 247 -17.58 7.13 -14.15
N ILE A 248 -16.65 6.45 -13.45
CA ILE A 248 -16.61 4.98 -13.28
C ILE A 248 -16.76 4.62 -11.78
N SER A 249 -17.36 5.52 -11.00
CA SER A 249 -17.69 5.24 -9.60
C SER A 249 -18.87 4.29 -9.49
N LEU A 250 -18.91 3.52 -8.40
CA LEU A 250 -20.01 2.58 -8.17
C LEU A 250 -21.38 3.29 -8.11
N ASN A 251 -21.41 4.51 -7.57
CA ASN A 251 -22.62 5.35 -7.57
C ASN A 251 -23.17 5.64 -8.97
N GLN A 252 -22.29 5.79 -9.96
CA GLN A 252 -22.70 5.99 -11.34
C GLN A 252 -23.35 4.71 -11.93
N PHE A 253 -22.78 3.56 -11.64
CA PHE A 253 -23.35 2.28 -12.06
C PHE A 253 -24.73 2.03 -11.41
N LYS A 254 -24.88 2.35 -10.12
CA LYS A 254 -26.16 2.29 -9.40
C LYS A 254 -27.21 3.20 -10.08
N LYS A 255 -26.84 4.46 -10.35
CA LYS A 255 -27.74 5.44 -10.99
C LYS A 255 -28.13 5.05 -12.42
N LYS A 256 -27.25 4.38 -13.17
CA LYS A 256 -27.52 3.87 -14.51
C LYS A 256 -28.31 2.56 -14.53
N GLY A 257 -28.69 2.03 -13.36
CA GLY A 257 -29.52 0.81 -13.25
C GLY A 257 -28.75 -0.51 -13.45
N TYR A 258 -27.41 -0.49 -13.38
CA TYR A 258 -26.66 -1.74 -13.44
C TYR A 258 -26.96 -2.62 -12.21
N THR A 259 -27.16 -3.91 -12.45
CA THR A 259 -27.41 -4.87 -11.38
C THR A 259 -26.09 -5.32 -10.74
N VAL A 260 -26.15 -5.76 -9.49
CA VAL A 260 -25.00 -6.36 -8.79
C VAL A 260 -24.42 -7.52 -9.59
N ASN A 261 -25.28 -8.40 -10.09
CA ASN A 261 -24.85 -9.57 -10.86
C ASN A 261 -24.10 -9.19 -12.14
N SER A 262 -24.53 -8.15 -12.86
CA SER A 262 -23.81 -7.73 -14.07
C SER A 262 -22.42 -7.19 -13.75
N ILE A 263 -22.25 -6.45 -12.64
CA ILE A 263 -20.94 -5.95 -12.21
C ILE A 263 -20.04 -7.08 -11.73
N LEU A 264 -20.52 -7.98 -10.91
CA LEU A 264 -19.74 -9.12 -10.44
C LEU A 264 -19.35 -10.06 -11.60
N SER A 265 -20.28 -10.31 -12.55
CA SER A 265 -19.97 -11.08 -13.75
C SER A 265 -18.89 -10.41 -14.61
N TYR A 266 -18.93 -9.09 -14.73
CA TYR A 266 -17.87 -8.33 -15.43
C TYR A 266 -16.50 -8.52 -14.75
N PHE A 267 -16.42 -8.47 -13.42
CA PHE A 267 -15.17 -8.76 -12.72
C PHE A 267 -14.68 -10.19 -12.93
N CYS A 268 -15.59 -11.19 -12.94
CA CYS A 268 -15.22 -12.56 -13.27
C CYS A 268 -14.69 -12.67 -14.71
N LEU A 269 -15.33 -12.00 -15.66
CA LEU A 269 -14.92 -12.02 -17.06
C LEU A 269 -13.53 -11.41 -17.25
N LEU A 270 -13.21 -10.33 -16.56
CA LEU A 270 -11.89 -9.71 -16.59
C LEU A 270 -10.76 -10.63 -16.11
N LEU A 271 -11.06 -11.65 -15.31
CA LEU A 271 -10.08 -12.67 -14.90
C LEU A 271 -9.72 -13.60 -16.05
N HIS A 272 -10.70 -13.95 -16.91
CA HIS A 272 -10.48 -14.84 -18.05
C HIS A 272 -9.83 -14.15 -19.25
N ILE A 273 -10.08 -12.87 -19.45
CA ILE A 273 -9.51 -12.09 -20.57
C ILE A 273 -8.01 -11.79 -20.35
N SER A 274 -7.53 -11.80 -19.10
CA SER A 274 -6.13 -11.54 -18.78
C SER A 274 -5.25 -12.80 -18.86
N GLU A 275 -5.78 -13.98 -19.14
CA GLU A 275 -4.95 -15.13 -19.48
C GLU A 275 -4.43 -14.96 -20.93
N PRO A 276 -3.07 -14.86 -21.14
CA PRO A 276 -2.56 -14.95 -22.48
C PRO A 276 -2.98 -16.33 -23.02
N THR A 277 -3.72 -16.32 -24.13
CA THR A 277 -3.94 -17.54 -24.92
C THR A 277 -2.59 -18.20 -25.13
N ARG A 278 -2.29 -19.27 -24.40
CA ARG A 278 -1.17 -20.17 -24.72
C ARG A 278 -1.49 -20.76 -26.07
N GLN A 279 -0.88 -20.21 -27.13
CA GLN A 279 -0.64 -20.92 -28.38
C GLN A 279 0.58 -21.81 -28.22
#